data_76806ddb42f6267f9fab45c7b2510785
#
_entry.id   76806ddb42f6267f9fab45c7b2510785
#
_cell.length_a   1.000
_cell.length_b   1.000
_cell.length_c   1.000
_cell.angle_alpha   90.00
_cell.angle_beta   90.00
_cell.angle_gamma   90.00
#
_symmetry.space_group_name_H-M   'P 1'
#
loop_
_entity.id
_entity.type
_entity.pdbx_description
1 polymer ?
#
loop_
_entity_poly.entity_id
_entity_poly.type
_entity_poly.pdbx_seq_one_letter_code
_entity_poly.pdbx_strand_id
1 'polypeptide(L)'
;MGNNVVVLGTQWGDEGKGKIVDLLTEDAKYVVRYQGGHNAGHTLVIDGEKTVLHLIPSGILRDNVKCIIGNGVVLSPEALLKEMKPLEDRGIPVRERLFVSEACPLILPYHVAIDQAREIARGKKAIGTTGRGIGPAYEDKVARRGLRVGDLFDKVAFAEKLKEVMEFHNFQLEHFYKADTVSYEEVLEQAMSYADLLTSMVIDVTDELDAARKRGDKMMFEGAQGTLLDIDHGTYPYVTSSNTTAGGVAAGSGFGPRHIGYILGIAKAYCTRVGSGPFPTELYDGLDKQDPVGKHLGDVGHEFGATTGRLRRTGWFDAVAMRRAVQINSITGFCLTKLDVLDGLEELKICTGYKMKDGSVLEVSPMAAEAFEEATPIYETVPGWSEKTYGATSLEQLPKAALDYIKRIEELTGVPIDIISTGPDRNETMIKVHPFNS
;
A
#
# COMPACT_ATOMS: atom_id res chain seq x y z
N MET A 1 -1.66 -7.42 25.65
CA MET A 1 -1.38 -6.45 24.57
C MET A 1 -2.67 -6.21 23.83
N GLY A 2 -2.85 -5.09 23.10
CA GLY A 2 -4.14 -4.77 22.49
C GLY A 2 -4.48 -5.70 21.32
N ASN A 3 -5.77 -5.99 21.14
CA ASN A 3 -6.31 -6.83 20.05
C ASN A 3 -6.30 -6.10 18.68
N ASN A 4 -5.26 -5.31 18.42
CA ASN A 4 -5.19 -4.42 17.25
C ASN A 4 -4.03 -4.84 16.35
N VAL A 5 -4.31 -5.04 15.09
CA VAL A 5 -3.35 -5.52 14.08
C VAL A 5 -3.13 -4.46 13.03
N VAL A 6 -1.86 -4.16 12.74
CA VAL A 6 -1.48 -3.36 11.56
C VAL A 6 -1.01 -4.31 10.46
N VAL A 7 -1.56 -4.19 9.27
CA VAL A 7 -1.14 -4.92 8.08
C VAL A 7 -0.52 -3.94 7.10
N LEU A 8 0.77 -4.08 6.83
CA LEU A 8 1.50 -3.17 5.94
C LEU A 8 2.43 -3.93 4.98
N GLY A 9 2.74 -3.31 3.84
CA GLY A 9 3.74 -3.81 2.91
C GLY A 9 5.15 -3.46 3.36
N THR A 10 6.08 -4.37 3.18
CA THR A 10 7.48 -4.21 3.64
C THR A 10 8.45 -3.88 2.53
N GLN A 11 8.04 -4.03 1.29
CA GLN A 11 8.83 -3.79 0.08
C GLN A 11 8.34 -2.54 -0.66
N TRP A 12 8.28 -2.57 -1.99
CA TRP A 12 7.79 -1.46 -2.83
C TRP A 12 6.30 -1.56 -3.21
N GLY A 13 5.46 -2.11 -2.34
CA GLY A 13 4.05 -2.34 -2.62
C GLY A 13 3.78 -3.60 -3.43
N ASP A 14 2.51 -3.86 -3.69
CA ASP A 14 2.03 -5.03 -4.46
C ASP A 14 2.44 -6.40 -3.87
N GLU A 15 2.71 -6.47 -2.56
CA GLU A 15 3.09 -7.69 -1.85
C GLU A 15 1.94 -8.71 -1.69
N GLY A 16 0.73 -8.38 -2.16
CA GLY A 16 -0.43 -9.26 -2.01
C GLY A 16 -1.22 -9.06 -0.72
N LYS A 17 -1.20 -7.83 -0.17
CA LYS A 17 -1.88 -7.47 1.08
C LYS A 17 -3.38 -7.80 1.11
N GLY A 18 -4.08 -7.57 -0.01
CA GLY A 18 -5.54 -7.69 -0.07
C GLY A 18 -6.06 -9.04 0.42
N LYS A 19 -5.50 -10.16 -0.06
CA LYS A 19 -5.85 -11.52 0.36
C LYS A 19 -5.71 -11.71 1.88
N ILE A 20 -4.62 -11.21 2.45
CA ILE A 20 -4.32 -11.39 3.88
C ILE A 20 -5.21 -10.51 4.75
N VAL A 21 -5.49 -9.30 4.30
CA VAL A 21 -6.46 -8.41 4.95
C VAL A 21 -7.83 -9.05 4.96
N ASP A 22 -8.31 -9.59 3.84
CA ASP A 22 -9.59 -10.31 3.78
C ASP A 22 -9.61 -11.50 4.76
N LEU A 23 -8.56 -12.32 4.77
CA LEU A 23 -8.47 -13.47 5.65
C LEU A 23 -8.58 -13.07 7.13
N LEU A 24 -7.82 -12.04 7.55
CA LEU A 24 -7.81 -11.57 8.94
C LEU A 24 -9.08 -10.78 9.32
N THR A 25 -9.82 -10.27 8.34
CA THR A 25 -11.06 -9.52 8.59
C THR A 25 -12.17 -10.37 9.22
N GLU A 26 -12.09 -11.71 9.13
CA GLU A 26 -13.04 -12.59 9.83
C GLU A 26 -13.04 -12.39 11.35
N ASP A 27 -11.89 -12.02 11.91
CA ASP A 27 -11.74 -11.77 13.35
C ASP A 27 -11.91 -10.29 13.72
N ALA A 28 -11.94 -9.36 12.75
CA ALA A 28 -11.98 -7.94 13.00
C ALA A 28 -13.42 -7.39 13.03
N LYS A 29 -13.68 -6.47 13.94
CA LYS A 29 -14.91 -5.63 13.92
C LYS A 29 -14.72 -4.31 13.18
N TYR A 30 -13.47 -3.85 13.06
CA TYR A 30 -13.12 -2.61 12.38
C TYR A 30 -11.98 -2.84 11.42
N VAL A 31 -12.09 -2.28 10.21
CA VAL A 31 -10.99 -2.17 9.27
C VAL A 31 -10.80 -0.72 8.90
N VAL A 32 -9.59 -0.21 9.13
CA VAL A 32 -9.26 1.22 9.04
C VAL A 32 -8.17 1.47 8.01
N ARG A 33 -8.48 2.22 6.96
CA ARG A 33 -7.47 2.79 6.05
C ARG A 33 -6.92 4.06 6.66
N TYR A 34 -5.60 4.15 6.83
CA TYR A 34 -4.98 5.26 7.54
C TYR A 34 -4.12 6.17 6.65
N GLN A 35 -3.83 5.78 5.41
CA GLN A 35 -3.00 6.56 4.49
C GLN A 35 -3.24 6.18 3.02
N GLY A 36 -2.63 6.95 2.09
CA GLY A 36 -2.77 6.76 0.65
C GLY A 36 -4.05 7.39 0.12
N GLY A 37 -4.54 6.87 -0.97
CA GLY A 37 -5.77 7.28 -1.63
C GLY A 37 -6.20 6.17 -2.59
N HIS A 38 -6.90 6.53 -3.66
CA HIS A 38 -7.34 5.58 -4.69
C HIS A 38 -6.21 5.13 -5.65
N ASN A 39 -4.95 5.45 -5.32
CA ASN A 39 -3.77 4.85 -5.95
C ASN A 39 -3.44 3.45 -5.42
N ALA A 40 -4.04 3.00 -4.32
CA ALA A 40 -3.96 1.62 -3.88
C ALA A 40 -4.81 0.70 -4.79
N GLY A 41 -4.51 -0.59 -4.79
CA GLY A 41 -5.29 -1.60 -5.49
C GLY A 41 -5.22 -2.92 -4.70
N HIS A 42 -6.25 -3.20 -3.91
CA HIS A 42 -6.38 -4.44 -3.15
C HIS A 42 -7.32 -5.38 -3.89
N THR A 43 -6.76 -6.42 -4.47
CA THR A 43 -7.54 -7.47 -5.15
C THR A 43 -7.92 -8.53 -4.13
N LEU A 44 -9.20 -8.80 -4.05
CA LEU A 44 -9.82 -9.82 -3.20
C LEU A 44 -10.48 -10.87 -4.10
N VAL A 45 -10.36 -12.12 -3.73
CA VAL A 45 -11.06 -13.23 -4.40
C VAL A 45 -11.85 -13.97 -3.32
N ILE A 46 -13.16 -13.85 -3.36
CA ILE A 46 -14.07 -14.49 -2.40
C ILE A 46 -15.04 -15.35 -3.21
N ASP A 47 -15.08 -16.64 -2.92
CA ASP A 47 -15.92 -17.61 -3.61
C ASP A 47 -15.77 -17.57 -5.15
N GLY A 48 -14.54 -17.33 -5.62
CA GLY A 48 -14.21 -17.22 -7.05
C GLY A 48 -14.55 -15.85 -7.67
N GLU A 49 -15.20 -14.95 -6.95
CA GLU A 49 -15.52 -13.61 -7.42
C GLU A 49 -14.39 -12.64 -7.08
N LYS A 50 -13.87 -11.96 -8.11
CA LYS A 50 -12.79 -10.98 -7.98
C LYS A 50 -13.33 -9.57 -7.77
N THR A 51 -12.95 -8.94 -6.67
CA THR A 51 -13.26 -7.53 -6.36
C THR A 51 -11.94 -6.77 -6.19
N VAL A 52 -11.83 -5.59 -6.80
CA VAL A 52 -10.69 -4.69 -6.64
C VAL A 52 -11.14 -3.45 -5.89
N LEU A 53 -10.53 -3.20 -4.73
CA LEU A 53 -10.80 -2.03 -3.89
C LEU A 53 -9.61 -1.06 -3.93
N HIS A 54 -9.92 0.22 -3.96
CA HIS A 54 -8.93 1.30 -4.04
C HIS A 54 -8.94 2.21 -2.80
N LEU A 55 -10.11 2.72 -2.42
CA LEU A 55 -10.32 3.59 -1.25
C LEU A 55 -11.00 2.85 -0.10
N ILE A 56 -12.00 2.06 -0.43
CA ILE A 56 -12.82 1.37 0.57
C ILE A 56 -12.00 0.30 1.28
N PRO A 57 -12.01 0.25 2.63
CA PRO A 57 -11.32 -0.81 3.36
C PRO A 57 -11.83 -2.21 2.96
N SER A 58 -10.94 -3.19 2.91
CA SER A 58 -11.24 -4.56 2.44
C SER A 58 -12.31 -5.27 3.26
N GLY A 59 -12.52 -4.85 4.50
CA GLY A 59 -13.58 -5.35 5.38
C GLY A 59 -15.00 -5.11 4.90
N ILE A 60 -15.23 -4.27 3.90
CA ILE A 60 -16.57 -3.95 3.39
C ILE A 60 -17.33 -5.18 2.85
N LEU A 61 -16.58 -6.19 2.40
CA LEU A 61 -17.12 -7.44 1.86
C LEU A 61 -17.58 -8.43 2.96
N ARG A 62 -17.34 -8.10 4.24
CA ARG A 62 -17.70 -8.94 5.39
C ARG A 62 -18.86 -8.32 6.16
N ASP A 63 -19.82 -9.18 6.54
CA ASP A 63 -20.91 -8.74 7.39
C ASP A 63 -20.42 -8.34 8.78
N ASN A 64 -21.09 -7.37 9.39
CA ASN A 64 -20.78 -6.87 10.73
C ASN A 64 -19.40 -6.22 10.94
N VAL A 65 -18.71 -5.85 9.86
CA VAL A 65 -17.45 -5.09 9.91
C VAL A 65 -17.71 -3.62 9.62
N LYS A 66 -17.27 -2.75 10.50
CA LYS A 66 -17.22 -1.30 10.28
C LYS A 66 -15.94 -0.94 9.53
N CYS A 67 -16.09 -0.24 8.42
CA CYS A 67 -14.99 0.24 7.58
C CYS A 67 -14.80 1.73 7.80
N ILE A 68 -13.56 2.15 8.05
CA ILE A 68 -13.25 3.55 8.34
C ILE A 68 -12.16 4.06 7.40
N ILE A 69 -12.41 5.21 6.79
CA ILE A 69 -11.40 6.00 6.08
C ILE A 69 -10.90 7.08 7.04
N GLY A 70 -9.67 6.92 7.52
CA GLY A 70 -9.03 7.83 8.48
C GLY A 70 -8.50 9.10 7.81
N ASN A 71 -8.21 10.11 8.62
CA ASN A 71 -7.76 11.44 8.20
C ASN A 71 -6.42 11.49 7.44
N GLY A 72 -5.68 10.39 7.45
CA GLY A 72 -4.45 10.27 6.66
C GLY A 72 -4.68 9.92 5.19
N VAL A 73 -5.89 9.51 4.82
CA VAL A 73 -6.27 9.21 3.43
C VAL A 73 -6.65 10.49 2.70
N VAL A 74 -6.13 10.69 1.48
CA VAL A 74 -6.63 11.71 0.56
C VAL A 74 -7.76 11.11 -0.27
N LEU A 75 -8.95 11.69 -0.15
CA LEU A 75 -10.21 11.11 -0.62
C LEU A 75 -10.67 11.78 -1.91
N SER A 76 -10.80 11.01 -2.98
CA SER A 76 -11.49 11.42 -4.20
C SER A 76 -12.98 11.04 -4.09
N PRO A 77 -13.90 12.02 -4.01
CA PRO A 77 -15.34 11.72 -3.96
C PRO A 77 -15.83 10.90 -5.16
N GLU A 78 -15.38 11.28 -6.35
CA GLU A 78 -15.72 10.59 -7.58
C GLU A 78 -15.26 9.12 -7.57
N ALA A 79 -13.99 8.89 -7.17
CA ALA A 79 -13.46 7.53 -7.11
C ALA A 79 -14.18 6.69 -6.05
N LEU A 80 -14.54 7.28 -4.91
CA LEU A 80 -15.29 6.59 -3.86
C LEU A 80 -16.66 6.14 -4.38
N LEU A 81 -17.40 7.02 -5.03
CA LEU A 81 -18.73 6.69 -5.58
C LEU A 81 -18.66 5.63 -6.69
N LYS A 82 -17.66 5.73 -7.57
CA LYS A 82 -17.41 4.70 -8.60
C LYS A 82 -17.12 3.33 -7.99
N GLU A 83 -16.48 3.29 -6.82
CA GLU A 83 -16.14 2.05 -6.10
C GLU A 83 -17.34 1.53 -5.29
N MET A 84 -18.14 2.42 -4.69
CA MET A 84 -19.34 2.05 -3.94
C MET A 84 -20.41 1.40 -4.82
N LYS A 85 -20.66 1.96 -6.00
CA LYS A 85 -21.79 1.54 -6.84
C LYS A 85 -21.79 0.04 -7.18
N PRO A 86 -20.73 -0.59 -7.68
CA PRO A 86 -20.72 -2.04 -7.94
C PRO A 86 -20.96 -2.89 -6.69
N LEU A 87 -20.54 -2.41 -5.52
CA LEU A 87 -20.77 -3.10 -4.25
C LEU A 87 -22.24 -3.01 -3.84
N GLU A 88 -22.85 -1.82 -3.96
CA GLU A 88 -24.28 -1.60 -3.70
C GLU A 88 -25.16 -2.40 -4.67
N ASP A 89 -24.81 -2.44 -5.97
CA ASP A 89 -25.49 -3.23 -6.99
C ASP A 89 -25.48 -4.75 -6.67
N ARG A 90 -24.50 -5.22 -5.87
CA ARG A 90 -24.40 -6.58 -5.34
C ARG A 90 -25.14 -6.77 -4.00
N GLY A 91 -25.83 -5.75 -3.51
CA GLY A 91 -26.57 -5.79 -2.24
C GLY A 91 -25.72 -5.57 -1.00
N ILE A 92 -24.47 -5.12 -1.13
CA ILE A 92 -23.61 -4.82 0.03
C ILE A 92 -24.05 -3.46 0.62
N PRO A 93 -24.42 -3.36 1.91
CA PRO A 93 -24.90 -2.12 2.53
C PRO A 93 -23.74 -1.18 2.86
N VAL A 94 -23.06 -0.66 1.81
CA VAL A 94 -21.84 0.15 1.96
C VAL A 94 -22.08 1.37 2.85
N ARG A 95 -23.19 2.08 2.63
CA ARG A 95 -23.52 3.33 3.36
C ARG A 95 -23.75 3.14 4.85
N GLU A 96 -24.13 1.94 5.27
CA GLU A 96 -24.36 1.61 6.68
C GLU A 96 -23.07 1.24 7.41
N ARG A 97 -22.04 0.84 6.66
CA ARG A 97 -20.80 0.27 7.21
C ARG A 97 -19.54 1.05 6.90
N LEU A 98 -19.58 2.00 5.96
CA LEU A 98 -18.45 2.84 5.61
C LEU A 98 -18.54 4.21 6.25
N PHE A 99 -17.51 4.58 7.00
CA PHE A 99 -17.41 5.87 7.69
C PHE A 99 -16.15 6.60 7.28
N VAL A 100 -16.18 7.92 7.34
CA VAL A 100 -15.10 8.80 6.88
C VAL A 100 -14.77 9.83 7.96
N SER A 101 -13.49 10.11 8.15
CA SER A 101 -13.07 11.23 8.99
C SER A 101 -13.39 12.57 8.32
N GLU A 102 -13.96 13.52 9.06
CA GLU A 102 -14.14 14.90 8.59
C GLU A 102 -12.83 15.56 8.16
N ALA A 103 -11.71 15.14 8.76
CA ALA A 103 -10.39 15.68 8.49
C ALA A 103 -9.69 15.07 7.25
N CYS A 104 -10.33 14.17 6.51
CA CYS A 104 -9.79 13.67 5.23
C CYS A 104 -9.66 14.80 4.22
N PRO A 105 -8.47 15.05 3.65
CA PRO A 105 -8.32 15.98 2.53
C PRO A 105 -9.02 15.44 1.29
N LEU A 106 -9.65 16.33 0.53
CA LEU A 106 -10.30 16.01 -0.73
C LEU A 106 -9.30 16.04 -1.89
N ILE A 107 -9.41 15.08 -2.81
CA ILE A 107 -8.81 15.18 -4.14
C ILE A 107 -9.86 15.75 -5.06
N LEU A 108 -9.57 16.91 -5.65
CA LEU A 108 -10.44 17.62 -6.57
C LEU A 108 -9.77 17.69 -7.97
N PRO A 109 -10.51 18.02 -9.06
CA PRO A 109 -10.00 17.99 -10.42
C PRO A 109 -8.69 18.73 -10.65
N TYR A 110 -8.47 19.88 -10.00
CA TYR A 110 -7.23 20.63 -10.13
C TYR A 110 -6.00 19.87 -9.59
N HIS A 111 -6.17 18.99 -8.58
CA HIS A 111 -5.07 18.14 -8.12
C HIS A 111 -4.63 17.13 -9.21
N VAL A 112 -5.61 16.58 -9.92
CA VAL A 112 -5.34 15.66 -11.05
C VAL A 112 -4.63 16.40 -12.17
N ALA A 113 -5.11 17.61 -12.53
CA ALA A 113 -4.49 18.45 -13.56
C ALA A 113 -3.03 18.80 -13.22
N ILE A 114 -2.76 19.20 -11.98
CA ILE A 114 -1.39 19.49 -11.50
C ILE A 114 -0.50 18.25 -11.53
N ASP A 115 -0.98 17.07 -11.09
CA ASP A 115 -0.22 15.81 -11.09
C ASP A 115 0.23 15.46 -12.52
N GLN A 116 -0.69 15.51 -13.47
CA GLN A 116 -0.43 15.23 -14.88
C GLN A 116 0.52 16.26 -15.51
N ALA A 117 0.30 17.55 -15.25
CA ALA A 117 1.16 18.62 -15.77
C ALA A 117 2.61 18.50 -15.25
N ARG A 118 2.79 18.10 -13.98
CA ARG A 118 4.12 17.84 -13.38
C ARG A 118 4.84 16.70 -14.06
N GLU A 119 4.18 15.58 -14.28
CA GLU A 119 4.79 14.42 -14.93
C GLU A 119 5.20 14.74 -16.38
N ILE A 120 4.36 15.47 -17.11
CA ILE A 120 4.69 15.94 -18.46
C ILE A 120 5.92 16.87 -18.43
N ALA A 121 5.93 17.86 -17.52
CA ALA A 121 7.04 18.82 -17.42
C ALA A 121 8.38 18.17 -17.02
N ARG A 122 8.35 17.09 -16.23
CA ARG A 122 9.55 16.32 -15.84
C ARG A 122 10.11 15.46 -16.97
N GLY A 123 9.30 15.07 -17.94
CA GLY A 123 9.72 14.28 -19.10
C GLY A 123 10.44 12.99 -18.67
N LYS A 124 11.71 12.83 -19.08
CA LYS A 124 12.51 11.64 -18.71
C LYS A 124 12.81 11.49 -17.20
N LYS A 125 12.62 12.53 -16.42
CA LYS A 125 12.79 12.52 -14.95
C LYS A 125 11.46 12.35 -14.22
N ALA A 126 10.42 11.94 -14.92
CA ALA A 126 9.12 11.66 -14.32
C ALA A 126 9.24 10.58 -13.23
N ILE A 127 8.51 10.76 -12.14
CA ILE A 127 8.47 9.80 -11.02
C ILE A 127 7.70 8.54 -11.44
N GLY A 128 6.76 8.69 -12.39
CA GLY A 128 5.85 7.63 -12.80
C GLY A 128 4.63 7.54 -11.89
N THR A 129 4.08 8.69 -11.51
CA THR A 129 2.87 8.77 -10.69
C THR A 129 1.67 8.10 -11.39
N THR A 130 0.60 7.88 -10.63
CA THR A 130 -0.66 7.36 -11.20
C THR A 130 -1.47 8.43 -11.92
N GLY A 131 -1.07 9.71 -11.86
CA GLY A 131 -1.79 10.84 -12.44
C GLY A 131 -3.15 11.10 -11.77
N ARG A 132 -3.34 10.68 -10.52
CA ARG A 132 -4.62 10.73 -9.81
C ARG A 132 -4.72 11.87 -8.78
N GLY A 133 -3.76 12.78 -8.76
CA GLY A 133 -3.77 13.93 -7.87
C GLY A 133 -3.39 13.64 -6.41
N ILE A 134 -2.85 12.46 -6.12
CA ILE A 134 -2.48 12.04 -4.75
C ILE A 134 -1.44 12.98 -4.16
N GLY A 135 -0.32 13.18 -4.86
CA GLY A 135 0.77 14.06 -4.42
C GLY A 135 0.33 15.49 -4.17
N PRO A 136 -0.30 16.16 -5.15
CA PRO A 136 -0.83 17.51 -4.97
C PRO A 136 -1.81 17.68 -3.81
N ALA A 137 -2.67 16.67 -3.54
CA ALA A 137 -3.58 16.73 -2.40
C ALA A 137 -2.85 16.64 -1.06
N TYR A 138 -1.79 15.81 -0.93
CA TYR A 138 -0.93 15.80 0.25
C TYR A 138 -0.14 17.11 0.39
N GLU A 139 0.34 17.69 -0.70
CA GLU A 139 1.01 18.98 -0.72
C GLU A 139 0.09 20.08 -0.15
N ASP A 140 -1.16 20.13 -0.60
CA ASP A 140 -2.14 21.09 -0.10
C ASP A 140 -2.48 20.88 1.36
N LYS A 141 -2.59 19.60 1.80
CA LYS A 141 -2.75 19.27 3.23
C LYS A 141 -1.63 19.86 4.08
N VAL A 142 -0.36 19.64 3.70
CA VAL A 142 0.81 20.11 4.45
C VAL A 142 0.95 21.64 4.37
N ALA A 143 0.62 22.23 3.23
CA ALA A 143 0.56 23.69 3.04
C ALA A 143 -0.62 24.35 3.77
N ARG A 144 -1.54 23.58 4.35
CA ARG A 144 -2.73 24.03 5.10
C ARG A 144 -3.74 24.82 4.27
N ARG A 145 -3.79 24.57 2.94
CA ARG A 145 -4.78 25.13 2.02
C ARG A 145 -5.76 24.07 1.47
N GLY A 146 -5.49 22.78 1.75
CA GLY A 146 -6.35 21.69 1.28
C GLY A 146 -7.75 21.75 1.87
N LEU A 147 -8.76 21.52 1.04
CA LEU A 147 -10.14 21.33 1.48
C LEU A 147 -10.31 19.92 2.03
N ARG A 148 -11.14 19.80 3.05
CA ARG A 148 -11.43 18.55 3.76
C ARG A 148 -12.88 18.15 3.61
N VAL A 149 -13.21 16.91 3.92
CA VAL A 149 -14.61 16.43 3.96
C VAL A 149 -15.45 17.31 4.89
N GLY A 150 -14.93 17.70 6.05
CA GLY A 150 -15.62 18.58 7.00
C GLY A 150 -15.98 19.97 6.46
N ASP A 151 -15.24 20.48 5.49
CA ASP A 151 -15.60 21.78 4.86
C ASP A 151 -16.92 21.72 4.08
N LEU A 152 -17.35 20.52 3.66
CA LEU A 152 -18.61 20.34 2.93
C LEU A 152 -19.87 20.57 3.78
N PHE A 153 -19.75 20.62 5.10
CA PHE A 153 -20.87 20.98 5.98
C PHE A 153 -21.33 22.43 5.81
N ASP A 154 -20.41 23.33 5.44
CA ASP A 154 -20.70 24.73 5.12
C ASP A 154 -20.38 24.99 3.63
N LYS A 155 -21.42 24.85 2.79
CA LYS A 155 -21.30 24.99 1.34
C LYS A 155 -20.82 26.38 0.89
N VAL A 156 -21.14 27.43 1.66
CA VAL A 156 -20.72 28.80 1.34
C VAL A 156 -19.23 28.99 1.65
N ALA A 157 -18.81 28.62 2.87
CA ALA A 157 -17.41 28.67 3.24
C ALA A 157 -16.53 27.75 2.37
N PHE A 158 -17.05 26.59 1.97
CA PHE A 158 -16.38 25.70 1.02
C PHE A 158 -16.12 26.37 -0.33
N ALA A 159 -17.14 27.03 -0.90
CA ALA A 159 -17.03 27.72 -2.18
C ALA A 159 -15.98 28.84 -2.16
N GLU A 160 -15.93 29.61 -1.07
CA GLU A 160 -14.92 30.67 -0.88
C GLU A 160 -13.50 30.11 -0.80
N LYS A 161 -13.28 29.08 0.02
CA LYS A 161 -11.98 28.37 0.12
C LYS A 161 -11.55 27.75 -1.21
N LEU A 162 -12.48 27.11 -1.90
CA LEU A 162 -12.23 26.50 -3.21
C LEU A 162 -11.75 27.53 -4.22
N LYS A 163 -12.39 28.71 -4.25
CA LYS A 163 -12.01 29.80 -5.16
C LYS A 163 -10.57 30.23 -4.93
N GLU A 164 -10.18 30.47 -3.68
CA GLU A 164 -8.81 30.89 -3.32
C GLU A 164 -7.77 29.83 -3.75
N VAL A 165 -8.04 28.57 -3.45
CA VAL A 165 -7.12 27.47 -3.78
C VAL A 165 -7.00 27.27 -5.27
N MET A 166 -8.10 27.38 -6.02
CA MET A 166 -8.10 27.23 -7.47
C MET A 166 -7.42 28.39 -8.20
N GLU A 167 -7.50 29.62 -7.69
CA GLU A 167 -6.72 30.75 -8.23
C GLU A 167 -5.22 30.44 -8.19
N PHE A 168 -4.73 29.87 -7.07
CA PHE A 168 -3.34 29.47 -6.95
C PHE A 168 -2.95 28.34 -7.92
N HIS A 169 -3.74 27.28 -8.00
CA HIS A 169 -3.43 26.12 -8.86
C HIS A 169 -3.58 26.45 -10.36
N ASN A 170 -4.60 27.22 -10.75
CA ASN A 170 -4.78 27.64 -12.11
C ASN A 170 -3.64 28.58 -12.56
N PHE A 171 -3.15 29.45 -11.67
CA PHE A 171 -1.95 30.23 -11.97
C PHE A 171 -0.74 29.35 -12.27
N GLN A 172 -0.54 28.26 -11.52
CA GLN A 172 0.55 27.31 -11.79
C GLN A 172 0.34 26.57 -13.11
N LEU A 173 -0.87 26.08 -13.38
CA LEU A 173 -1.19 25.39 -14.64
C LEU A 173 -0.88 26.28 -15.83
N GLU A 174 -1.42 27.50 -15.87
CA GLU A 174 -1.28 28.43 -16.99
C GLU A 174 0.14 28.98 -17.14
N HIS A 175 0.70 29.51 -16.04
CA HIS A 175 1.92 30.29 -16.14
C HIS A 175 3.20 29.47 -15.99
N PHE A 176 3.17 28.40 -15.17
CA PHE A 176 4.35 27.57 -14.96
C PHE A 176 4.38 26.33 -15.86
N TYR A 177 3.29 25.55 -15.86
CA TYR A 177 3.23 24.30 -16.64
C TYR A 177 2.81 24.48 -18.09
N LYS A 178 2.23 25.65 -18.47
CA LYS A 178 1.67 25.91 -19.80
C LYS A 178 0.60 24.88 -20.17
N ALA A 179 -0.21 24.52 -19.21
CA ALA A 179 -1.32 23.57 -19.29
C ALA A 179 -2.66 24.29 -19.15
N ASP A 180 -3.73 23.63 -19.55
CA ASP A 180 -5.08 24.16 -19.44
C ASP A 180 -5.49 24.35 -17.98
N THR A 181 -6.21 25.42 -17.69
CA THR A 181 -6.79 25.69 -16.37
C THR A 181 -8.04 24.84 -16.15
N VAL A 182 -8.45 24.72 -14.89
CA VAL A 182 -9.66 23.98 -14.48
C VAL A 182 -10.77 24.98 -14.13
N SER A 183 -12.00 24.73 -14.59
CA SER A 183 -13.16 25.58 -14.29
C SER A 183 -13.57 25.50 -12.83
N TYR A 184 -13.65 26.64 -12.17
CA TYR A 184 -14.13 26.75 -10.80
C TYR A 184 -15.58 26.29 -10.65
N GLU A 185 -16.43 26.71 -11.58
CA GLU A 185 -17.86 26.40 -11.59
C GLU A 185 -18.10 24.90 -11.67
N GLU A 186 -17.38 24.21 -12.57
CA GLU A 186 -17.50 22.76 -12.75
C GLU A 186 -17.00 22.00 -11.50
N VAL A 187 -15.88 22.44 -10.90
CA VAL A 187 -15.37 21.78 -9.67
C VAL A 187 -16.29 21.99 -8.50
N LEU A 188 -16.85 23.21 -8.35
CA LEU A 188 -17.82 23.50 -7.29
C LEU A 188 -19.11 22.67 -7.47
N GLU A 189 -19.69 22.65 -8.66
CA GLU A 189 -20.86 21.84 -8.97
C GLU A 189 -20.62 20.36 -8.65
N GLN A 190 -19.50 19.83 -9.12
CA GLN A 190 -19.11 18.45 -8.86
C GLN A 190 -18.97 18.18 -7.35
N ALA A 191 -18.26 19.04 -6.61
CA ALA A 191 -18.07 18.87 -5.16
C ALA A 191 -19.41 18.93 -4.40
N MET A 192 -20.29 19.85 -4.78
CA MET A 192 -21.62 19.97 -4.16
C MET A 192 -22.50 18.76 -4.44
N SER A 193 -22.37 18.11 -5.59
CA SER A 193 -23.11 16.89 -5.92
C SER A 193 -22.80 15.71 -4.98
N TYR A 194 -21.63 15.71 -4.36
CA TYR A 194 -21.18 14.67 -3.41
C TYR A 194 -21.36 15.05 -1.94
N ALA A 195 -21.62 16.33 -1.64
CA ALA A 195 -21.56 16.88 -0.30
C ALA A 195 -22.47 16.14 0.69
N ASP A 196 -23.76 15.98 0.34
CA ASP A 196 -24.76 15.39 1.24
C ASP A 196 -24.46 13.91 1.54
N LEU A 197 -23.93 13.16 0.56
CA LEU A 197 -23.52 11.78 0.76
C LEU A 197 -22.30 11.71 1.67
N LEU A 198 -21.24 12.46 1.38
CA LEU A 198 -20.02 12.42 2.17
C LEU A 198 -20.22 12.84 3.61
N THR A 199 -20.97 13.94 3.83
CA THR A 199 -21.27 14.43 5.19
C THR A 199 -22.10 13.44 6.00
N SER A 200 -22.99 12.66 5.34
CA SER A 200 -23.77 11.60 6.00
C SER A 200 -22.92 10.43 6.52
N MET A 201 -21.70 10.25 6.00
CA MET A 201 -20.78 9.17 6.39
C MET A 201 -19.75 9.64 7.42
N VAL A 202 -19.75 10.92 7.79
CA VAL A 202 -18.75 11.48 8.71
C VAL A 202 -18.99 11.04 10.15
N ILE A 203 -17.90 10.60 10.80
CA ILE A 203 -17.85 10.33 12.25
C ILE A 203 -16.58 10.95 12.86
N ASP A 204 -16.59 11.11 14.17
CA ASP A 204 -15.34 11.31 14.92
C ASP A 204 -14.61 9.98 15.02
N VAL A 205 -13.63 9.80 14.12
CA VAL A 205 -12.89 8.54 14.01
C VAL A 205 -12.06 8.28 15.26
N THR A 206 -11.49 9.31 15.88
CA THR A 206 -10.67 9.17 17.08
C THR A 206 -11.50 8.67 18.26
N ASP A 207 -12.68 9.25 18.47
CA ASP A 207 -13.59 8.84 19.55
C ASP A 207 -14.15 7.43 19.31
N GLU A 208 -14.58 7.11 18.08
CA GLU A 208 -15.08 5.78 17.74
C GLU A 208 -14.02 4.69 17.96
N LEU A 209 -12.76 4.91 17.54
CA LEU A 209 -11.68 3.94 17.72
C LEU A 209 -11.27 3.78 19.19
N ASP A 210 -11.27 4.86 19.98
CA ASP A 210 -11.00 4.76 21.42
C ASP A 210 -12.14 4.04 22.16
N ALA A 211 -13.39 4.31 21.78
CA ALA A 211 -14.54 3.58 22.32
C ALA A 211 -14.49 2.08 21.96
N ALA A 212 -14.16 1.74 20.70
CA ALA A 212 -13.96 0.35 20.27
C ALA A 212 -12.86 -0.35 21.07
N ARG A 213 -11.72 0.33 21.26
CA ARG A 213 -10.61 -0.17 22.10
C ARG A 213 -11.06 -0.45 23.54
N LYS A 214 -11.82 0.47 24.15
CA LYS A 214 -12.33 0.31 25.51
C LYS A 214 -13.31 -0.86 25.65
N ARG A 215 -14.06 -1.18 24.61
CA ARG A 215 -14.92 -2.38 24.54
C ARG A 215 -14.13 -3.67 24.32
N GLY A 216 -12.84 -3.60 23.96
CA GLY A 216 -12.03 -4.76 23.61
C GLY A 216 -12.30 -5.27 22.18
N ASP A 217 -12.88 -4.44 21.30
CA ASP A 217 -13.13 -4.80 19.91
C ASP A 217 -11.83 -5.00 19.15
N LYS A 218 -11.76 -6.04 18.31
CA LYS A 218 -10.60 -6.29 17.44
C LYS A 218 -10.61 -5.32 16.25
N MET A 219 -9.50 -4.62 16.07
CA MET A 219 -9.34 -3.62 15.00
C MET A 219 -8.16 -3.96 14.11
N MET A 220 -8.34 -3.82 12.80
CA MET A 220 -7.28 -3.96 11.80
C MET A 220 -7.02 -2.64 11.10
N PHE A 221 -5.75 -2.23 11.03
CA PHE A 221 -5.30 -1.06 10.29
C PHE A 221 -4.66 -1.52 8.98
N GLU A 222 -5.33 -1.20 7.89
CA GLU A 222 -4.96 -1.62 6.54
C GLU A 222 -4.09 -0.55 5.87
N GLY A 223 -2.80 -0.87 5.67
CA GLY A 223 -1.86 -0.03 4.94
C GLY A 223 -1.97 -0.19 3.42
N ALA A 224 -1.59 0.84 2.71
CA ALA A 224 -1.43 0.84 1.26
C ALA A 224 0.04 1.04 0.88
N GLN A 225 0.42 0.69 -0.35
CA GLN A 225 1.80 0.71 -0.84
C GLN A 225 2.73 -0.18 0.02
N GLY A 226 3.97 0.23 0.23
CA GLY A 226 4.96 -0.51 1.04
C GLY A 226 5.98 0.40 1.69
N THR A 227 6.73 -0.11 2.65
CA THR A 227 7.68 0.64 3.46
C THR A 227 8.73 1.40 2.64
N LEU A 228 9.22 0.79 1.55
CA LEU A 228 10.24 1.40 0.69
C LEU A 228 9.67 2.49 -0.24
N LEU A 229 8.35 2.70 -0.22
CA LEU A 229 7.64 3.81 -0.85
C LEU A 229 7.21 4.90 0.14
N ASP A 230 7.56 4.79 1.42
CA ASP A 230 7.24 5.81 2.43
C ASP A 230 7.90 7.15 2.08
N ILE A 231 7.17 8.27 2.27
CA ILE A 231 7.66 9.61 1.93
C ILE A 231 8.95 9.99 2.68
N ASP A 232 9.08 9.54 3.93
CA ASP A 232 10.22 9.89 4.81
C ASP A 232 11.31 8.82 4.82
N HIS A 233 10.93 7.55 4.69
CA HIS A 233 11.82 6.40 4.91
C HIS A 233 12.06 5.55 3.66
N GLY A 234 11.37 5.85 2.55
CA GLY A 234 11.52 5.15 1.29
C GLY A 234 12.65 5.67 0.41
N THR A 235 12.68 5.19 -0.83
CA THR A 235 13.68 5.57 -1.84
C THR A 235 13.33 6.92 -2.49
N TYR A 236 13.29 7.98 -1.68
CA TYR A 236 12.99 9.34 -2.14
C TYR A 236 13.95 9.79 -3.26
N PRO A 237 13.47 10.40 -4.38
CA PRO A 237 12.10 10.90 -4.60
C PRO A 237 11.12 9.88 -5.21
N TYR A 238 11.52 8.66 -5.43
CA TYR A 238 10.70 7.59 -6.04
C TYR A 238 9.85 6.88 -5.00
N VAL A 239 8.94 7.63 -4.40
CA VAL A 239 8.07 7.25 -3.27
C VAL A 239 6.64 7.71 -3.49
N THR A 240 5.69 7.21 -2.67
CA THR A 240 4.36 7.81 -2.54
C THR A 240 4.41 9.04 -1.64
N SER A 241 3.39 9.87 -1.69
CA SER A 241 3.34 11.12 -0.90
C SER A 241 2.75 10.92 0.51
N SER A 242 2.71 9.68 1.00
CA SER A 242 2.14 9.35 2.31
C SER A 242 3.10 8.53 3.18
N ASN A 243 2.85 8.51 4.49
CA ASN A 243 3.56 7.65 5.42
C ASN A 243 2.93 6.25 5.43
N THR A 244 3.63 5.29 4.80
CA THR A 244 3.19 3.90 4.63
C THR A 244 3.57 3.01 5.80
N THR A 245 4.36 3.53 6.73
CA THR A 245 4.89 2.81 7.89
C THR A 245 3.85 2.67 9.02
N ALA A 246 4.13 1.80 9.98
CA ALA A 246 3.27 1.59 11.15
C ALA A 246 3.06 2.87 11.98
N GLY A 247 4.05 3.78 12.01
CA GLY A 247 3.91 5.09 12.63
C GLY A 247 2.80 5.96 12.02
N GLY A 248 2.52 5.75 10.72
CA GLY A 248 1.44 6.42 10.00
C GLY A 248 0.04 6.11 10.53
N VAL A 249 -0.15 4.98 11.22
CA VAL A 249 -1.46 4.60 11.81
C VAL A 249 -1.92 5.65 12.80
N ALA A 250 -1.07 6.06 13.72
CA ALA A 250 -1.44 7.04 14.75
C ALA A 250 -1.79 8.41 14.13
N ALA A 251 -0.97 8.90 13.22
CA ALA A 251 -1.20 10.19 12.56
C ALA A 251 -2.41 10.16 11.62
N GLY A 252 -2.63 9.03 10.94
CA GLY A 252 -3.65 8.90 9.89
C GLY A 252 -5.01 8.43 10.35
N SER A 253 -5.16 8.00 11.61
CA SER A 253 -6.45 7.56 12.17
C SER A 253 -6.79 8.18 13.53
N GLY A 254 -5.83 8.87 14.18
CA GLY A 254 -5.98 9.34 15.54
C GLY A 254 -5.90 8.25 16.61
N PHE A 255 -5.61 7.00 16.24
CA PHE A 255 -5.46 5.91 17.18
C PHE A 255 -4.13 5.98 17.91
N GLY A 256 -4.16 5.96 19.23
CA GLY A 256 -2.95 6.12 20.05
C GLY A 256 -1.88 5.05 19.81
N PRO A 257 -0.62 5.41 19.53
CA PRO A 257 0.41 4.45 19.09
C PRO A 257 0.72 3.38 20.14
N ARG A 258 0.52 3.66 21.43
CA ARG A 258 0.70 2.70 22.52
C ARG A 258 -0.27 1.52 22.46
N HIS A 259 -1.35 1.66 21.72
CA HIS A 259 -2.42 0.67 21.63
C HIS A 259 -2.32 -0.24 20.41
N ILE A 260 -1.30 -0.05 19.57
CA ILE A 260 -0.97 -0.96 18.48
C ILE A 260 -0.39 -2.23 19.12
N GLY A 261 -1.01 -3.39 18.82
CA GLY A 261 -0.61 -4.67 19.41
C GLY A 261 0.36 -5.43 18.52
N TYR A 262 -0.09 -5.83 17.34
CA TYR A 262 0.67 -6.67 16.42
C TYR A 262 0.90 -5.94 15.09
N ILE A 263 2.11 -6.01 14.56
CA ILE A 263 2.46 -5.45 13.25
C ILE A 263 2.84 -6.58 12.31
N LEU A 264 1.94 -6.88 11.37
CA LEU A 264 2.13 -7.89 10.33
C LEU A 264 2.74 -7.23 9.09
N GLY A 265 3.99 -7.58 8.81
CA GLY A 265 4.67 -7.18 7.58
C GLY A 265 4.38 -8.14 6.44
N ILE A 266 3.80 -7.66 5.34
CA ILE A 266 3.60 -8.49 4.16
C ILE A 266 4.84 -8.38 3.27
N ALA A 267 5.47 -9.52 2.98
CA ALA A 267 6.63 -9.64 2.12
C ALA A 267 6.39 -10.67 1.02
N LYS A 268 6.78 -10.39 -0.22
CA LYS A 268 6.89 -11.43 -1.25
C LYS A 268 8.13 -12.26 -1.04
N ALA A 269 8.08 -13.52 -1.45
CA ALA A 269 9.24 -14.40 -1.49
C ALA A 269 10.34 -13.93 -2.48
N TYR A 270 10.08 -12.88 -3.24
CA TYR A 270 11.00 -12.14 -4.12
C TYR A 270 10.62 -10.66 -4.11
N CYS A 271 11.35 -9.80 -4.80
CA CYS A 271 11.03 -8.39 -4.85
C CYS A 271 10.36 -8.00 -6.18
N THR A 272 9.44 -7.01 -6.11
CA THR A 272 8.90 -6.35 -7.30
C THR A 272 8.84 -4.85 -7.09
N ARG A 273 8.97 -4.08 -8.18
CA ARG A 273 8.82 -2.63 -8.17
C ARG A 273 8.07 -2.15 -9.41
N VAL A 274 7.18 -1.18 -9.22
CA VAL A 274 6.53 -0.43 -10.32
C VAL A 274 7.17 0.95 -10.42
N GLY A 275 7.37 1.44 -11.65
CA GLY A 275 7.90 2.78 -11.90
C GLY A 275 9.42 2.88 -11.76
N SER A 276 9.88 4.13 -11.72
CA SER A 276 11.31 4.47 -11.66
C SER A 276 11.89 4.30 -10.26
N GLY A 277 13.20 4.43 -10.17
CA GLY A 277 13.97 4.41 -8.93
C GLY A 277 14.81 3.15 -8.74
N PRO A 278 15.70 3.15 -7.73
CA PRO A 278 16.68 2.10 -7.51
C PRO A 278 16.04 0.76 -7.14
N PHE A 279 16.66 -0.32 -7.61
CA PHE A 279 16.26 -1.68 -7.32
C PHE A 279 17.50 -2.60 -7.35
N PRO A 280 18.31 -2.66 -6.28
CA PRO A 280 19.59 -3.35 -6.30
C PRO A 280 19.53 -4.82 -6.72
N THR A 281 18.45 -5.53 -6.35
CA THR A 281 18.30 -6.96 -6.66
C THR A 281 17.57 -7.23 -7.96
N GLU A 282 17.35 -6.21 -8.79
CA GLU A 282 16.63 -6.34 -10.05
C GLU A 282 17.26 -7.36 -11.00
N LEU A 283 16.42 -8.16 -11.65
CA LEU A 283 16.79 -9.17 -12.65
C LEU A 283 16.53 -8.70 -14.09
N TYR A 284 16.50 -7.40 -14.28
CA TYR A 284 16.21 -6.77 -15.56
C TYR A 284 17.31 -5.77 -15.89
N ASP A 285 18.12 -6.06 -16.87
CA ASP A 285 19.27 -5.23 -17.25
C ASP A 285 19.03 -4.30 -18.44
N GLY A 286 17.74 -3.92 -18.66
CA GLY A 286 17.35 -3.04 -19.76
C GLY A 286 16.40 -3.72 -20.75
N LEU A 287 15.85 -2.92 -21.65
CA LEU A 287 14.67 -3.21 -22.49
C LEU A 287 14.74 -4.49 -23.34
N ASP A 288 15.91 -5.09 -23.56
CA ASP A 288 16.10 -6.20 -24.51
C ASP A 288 16.71 -7.47 -23.94
N LYS A 289 17.07 -7.53 -22.64
CA LYS A 289 17.69 -8.71 -22.03
C LYS A 289 17.06 -9.02 -20.68
N GLN A 290 15.89 -9.61 -20.71
CA GLN A 290 15.25 -10.12 -19.51
C GLN A 290 16.00 -11.37 -19.05
N ASP A 291 16.53 -11.33 -17.82
CA ASP A 291 17.06 -12.51 -17.15
C ASP A 291 15.99 -13.62 -17.15
N PRO A 292 16.34 -14.88 -17.46
CA PRO A 292 15.36 -15.98 -17.50
C PRO A 292 14.58 -16.15 -16.20
N VAL A 293 15.23 -15.93 -15.05
CA VAL A 293 14.54 -15.97 -13.74
C VAL A 293 13.62 -14.76 -13.58
N GLY A 294 14.08 -13.57 -13.94
CA GLY A 294 13.24 -12.36 -13.92
C GLY A 294 11.98 -12.53 -14.77
N LYS A 295 12.12 -13.17 -15.94
CA LYS A 295 10.98 -13.52 -16.81
C LYS A 295 10.06 -14.52 -16.14
N HIS A 296 10.59 -15.59 -15.54
CA HIS A 296 9.81 -16.58 -14.81
C HIS A 296 8.99 -15.91 -13.68
N LEU A 297 9.62 -15.07 -12.84
CA LEU A 297 8.94 -14.35 -11.78
C LEU A 297 7.83 -13.44 -12.31
N GLY A 298 8.05 -12.78 -13.45
CA GLY A 298 7.06 -11.94 -14.10
C GLY A 298 5.85 -12.71 -14.64
N ASP A 299 6.11 -13.78 -15.37
CA ASP A 299 5.08 -14.56 -16.07
C ASP A 299 4.27 -15.43 -15.07
N VAL A 300 4.95 -16.23 -14.25
CA VAL A 300 4.32 -17.12 -13.27
C VAL A 300 3.67 -16.33 -12.14
N GLY A 301 4.35 -15.26 -11.70
CA GLY A 301 3.84 -14.36 -10.68
C GLY A 301 2.70 -13.44 -11.17
N HIS A 302 2.41 -13.39 -12.47
CA HIS A 302 1.46 -12.43 -13.07
C HIS A 302 1.74 -11.00 -12.60
N GLU A 303 3.02 -10.57 -12.69
CA GLU A 303 3.49 -9.31 -12.14
C GLU A 303 3.15 -8.12 -13.05
N PHE A 304 1.85 -7.77 -13.05
CA PHE A 304 1.30 -6.58 -13.70
C PHE A 304 0.62 -5.69 -12.67
N GLY A 305 0.80 -4.39 -12.80
CA GLY A 305 0.18 -3.41 -11.90
C GLY A 305 -1.34 -3.46 -11.98
N ALA A 306 -2.02 -3.72 -10.87
CA ALA A 306 -3.48 -3.83 -10.80
C ALA A 306 -4.20 -2.57 -11.31
N THR A 307 -3.57 -1.41 -11.17
CA THR A 307 -4.13 -0.10 -11.52
C THR A 307 -3.72 0.38 -12.90
N THR A 308 -2.46 0.13 -13.28
CA THR A 308 -1.86 0.69 -14.52
C THR A 308 -1.64 -0.35 -15.60
N GLY A 309 -1.77 -1.65 -15.31
CA GLY A 309 -1.44 -2.74 -16.21
C GLY A 309 0.05 -2.83 -16.57
N ARG A 310 0.92 -1.97 -16.04
CA ARG A 310 2.35 -1.96 -16.32
C ARG A 310 3.01 -3.21 -15.76
N LEU A 311 3.97 -3.77 -16.51
CA LEU A 311 4.83 -4.85 -16.02
C LEU A 311 5.61 -4.36 -14.79
N ARG A 312 5.62 -5.16 -13.73
CA ARG A 312 6.47 -4.93 -12.57
C ARG A 312 7.88 -5.43 -12.85
N ARG A 313 8.85 -4.64 -12.47
CA ARG A 313 10.26 -5.05 -12.41
C ARG A 313 10.37 -6.12 -11.33
N THR A 314 11.11 -7.18 -11.58
CA THR A 314 11.28 -8.32 -10.68
C THR A 314 12.72 -8.45 -10.22
N GLY A 315 12.93 -8.97 -9.02
CA GLY A 315 14.26 -9.14 -8.44
C GLY A 315 14.28 -10.17 -7.31
N TRP A 316 15.47 -10.60 -6.90
CA TRP A 316 15.65 -11.51 -5.80
C TRP A 316 15.19 -10.92 -4.46
N PHE A 317 14.91 -11.78 -3.48
CA PHE A 317 14.59 -11.34 -2.12
C PHE A 317 15.73 -10.54 -1.52
N ASP A 318 15.39 -9.39 -0.93
CA ASP A 318 16.34 -8.41 -0.42
C ASP A 318 16.26 -8.32 1.11
N ALA A 319 17.10 -9.11 1.80
CA ALA A 319 17.14 -9.10 3.25
C ALA A 319 17.72 -7.77 3.82
N VAL A 320 18.53 -7.05 3.04
CA VAL A 320 19.10 -5.75 3.46
C VAL A 320 18.00 -4.71 3.58
N ALA A 321 17.14 -4.62 2.55
CA ALA A 321 15.96 -3.74 2.57
C ALA A 321 14.95 -4.18 3.64
N MET A 322 14.76 -5.50 3.83
CA MET A 322 13.84 -6.03 4.83
C MET A 322 14.26 -5.71 6.26
N ARG A 323 15.56 -5.75 6.59
CA ARG A 323 16.06 -5.33 7.92
C ARG A 323 15.70 -3.87 8.21
N ARG A 324 15.79 -2.99 7.21
CA ARG A 324 15.35 -1.59 7.36
C ARG A 324 13.84 -1.51 7.59
N ALA A 325 13.04 -2.28 6.86
CA ALA A 325 11.60 -2.33 7.06
C ALA A 325 11.23 -2.82 8.48
N VAL A 326 11.94 -3.83 8.99
CA VAL A 326 11.79 -4.32 10.38
C VAL A 326 12.07 -3.22 11.39
N GLN A 327 13.19 -2.50 11.25
CA GLN A 327 13.58 -1.42 12.16
C GLN A 327 12.55 -0.30 12.22
N ILE A 328 12.07 0.16 11.05
CA ILE A 328 11.16 1.31 10.95
C ILE A 328 9.77 0.97 11.50
N ASN A 329 9.31 -0.25 11.26
CA ASN A 329 7.94 -0.65 11.57
C ASN A 329 7.81 -1.42 12.90
N SER A 330 8.90 -1.88 13.52
CA SER A 330 8.86 -2.80 14.66
C SER A 330 8.00 -4.04 14.34
N ILE A 331 8.28 -4.69 13.19
CA ILE A 331 7.49 -5.81 12.69
C ILE A 331 7.51 -6.96 13.71
N THR A 332 6.32 -7.46 14.06
CA THR A 332 6.14 -8.56 15.01
C THR A 332 6.31 -9.91 14.30
N GLY A 333 5.72 -10.04 13.12
CA GLY A 333 5.83 -11.23 12.29
C GLY A 333 5.58 -10.90 10.82
N PHE A 334 6.04 -11.77 9.93
CA PHE A 334 5.82 -11.65 8.50
C PHE A 334 4.70 -12.55 7.99
N CYS A 335 4.02 -12.08 6.94
CA CYS A 335 3.34 -12.92 5.99
C CYS A 335 4.17 -13.00 4.72
N LEU A 336 4.70 -14.18 4.39
CA LEU A 336 5.42 -14.44 3.16
C LEU A 336 4.44 -14.87 2.07
N THR A 337 4.37 -14.09 0.99
CA THR A 337 3.45 -14.33 -0.13
C THR A 337 4.20 -14.81 -1.38
N LYS A 338 3.48 -15.42 -2.30
CA LYS A 338 4.02 -15.82 -3.62
C LYS A 338 5.19 -16.84 -3.53
N LEU A 339 5.19 -17.69 -2.51
CA LEU A 339 6.20 -18.77 -2.40
C LEU A 339 6.14 -19.70 -3.59
N ASP A 340 4.94 -20.01 -4.05
CA ASP A 340 4.60 -20.84 -5.20
C ASP A 340 5.20 -20.37 -6.53
N VAL A 341 5.49 -19.09 -6.66
CA VAL A 341 6.11 -18.52 -7.86
C VAL A 341 7.57 -18.98 -8.03
N LEU A 342 8.21 -19.41 -6.96
CA LEU A 342 9.59 -19.93 -6.98
C LEU A 342 9.68 -21.42 -7.37
N ASP A 343 8.54 -22.10 -7.53
CA ASP A 343 8.50 -23.50 -7.95
C ASP A 343 9.22 -23.71 -9.30
N GLY A 344 10.05 -24.74 -9.40
CA GLY A 344 10.79 -25.08 -10.60
C GLY A 344 12.12 -24.35 -10.80
N LEU A 345 12.49 -23.44 -9.90
CA LEU A 345 13.83 -22.83 -9.91
C LEU A 345 14.83 -23.76 -9.21
N GLU A 346 15.98 -24.00 -9.87
CA GLU A 346 17.04 -24.86 -9.32
C GLU A 346 17.81 -24.19 -8.18
N GLU A 347 18.00 -22.88 -8.27
CA GLU A 347 18.72 -22.07 -7.30
C GLU A 347 17.94 -20.78 -7.02
N LEU A 348 17.96 -20.32 -5.76
CA LEU A 348 17.46 -19.05 -5.33
C LEU A 348 18.59 -18.19 -4.77
N LYS A 349 18.47 -16.87 -4.89
CA LYS A 349 19.43 -15.95 -4.30
C LYS A 349 18.73 -15.02 -3.30
N ILE A 350 19.40 -14.79 -2.18
CA ILE A 350 18.98 -13.84 -1.16
C ILE A 350 20.06 -12.76 -1.06
N CYS A 351 19.70 -11.50 -1.23
CA CYS A 351 20.63 -10.40 -1.01
C CYS A 351 20.84 -10.22 0.49
N THR A 352 22.07 -10.42 0.95
CA THR A 352 22.46 -10.38 2.37
C THR A 352 23.25 -9.14 2.74
N GLY A 353 23.80 -8.42 1.75
CA GLY A 353 24.59 -7.20 1.92
C GLY A 353 24.63 -6.36 0.64
N TYR A 354 24.95 -5.08 0.77
CA TYR A 354 25.25 -4.19 -0.34
C TYR A 354 26.71 -3.77 -0.30
N LYS A 355 27.46 -4.07 -1.37
CA LYS A 355 28.81 -3.53 -1.57
C LYS A 355 28.68 -2.14 -2.20
N MET A 356 29.20 -1.13 -1.51
CA MET A 356 29.21 0.25 -1.96
C MET A 356 30.47 0.56 -2.79
N LYS A 357 30.47 1.67 -3.52
CA LYS A 357 31.60 2.11 -4.36
C LYS A 357 32.88 2.34 -3.58
N ASP A 358 32.83 2.76 -2.33
CA ASP A 358 33.98 2.95 -1.43
C ASP A 358 34.52 1.62 -0.87
N GLY A 359 33.90 0.49 -1.21
CA GLY A 359 34.26 -0.84 -0.77
C GLY A 359 33.61 -1.26 0.55
N SER A 360 32.88 -0.39 1.23
CA SER A 360 32.12 -0.74 2.43
C SER A 360 31.00 -1.73 2.11
N VAL A 361 30.59 -2.50 3.12
CA VAL A 361 29.44 -3.42 3.02
C VAL A 361 28.38 -2.99 4.01
N LEU A 362 27.18 -2.76 3.49
CA LEU A 362 26.00 -2.43 4.29
C LEU A 362 25.13 -3.67 4.48
N GLU A 363 24.75 -3.96 5.71
CA GLU A 363 23.80 -5.02 6.06
C GLU A 363 22.37 -4.51 6.20
N VAL A 364 22.19 -3.19 6.29
CA VAL A 364 20.91 -2.49 6.33
C VAL A 364 20.91 -1.44 5.24
N SER A 365 19.81 -1.32 4.51
CA SER A 365 19.73 -0.43 3.35
C SER A 365 19.95 1.05 3.72
N PRO A 366 20.61 1.82 2.85
CA PRO A 366 20.73 3.26 3.01
C PRO A 366 19.36 3.95 2.92
N MET A 367 19.31 5.23 3.27
CA MET A 367 18.08 6.05 3.15
C MET A 367 17.98 6.76 1.79
N ALA A 368 19.11 7.18 1.22
CA ALA A 368 19.14 7.94 -0.02
C ALA A 368 19.03 7.04 -1.25
N ALA A 369 18.21 7.44 -2.23
CA ALA A 369 18.04 6.70 -3.49
C ALA A 369 19.36 6.56 -4.27
N GLU A 370 20.20 7.60 -4.26
CA GLU A 370 21.50 7.60 -4.91
C GLU A 370 22.41 6.51 -4.32
N ALA A 371 22.39 6.33 -3.01
CA ALA A 371 23.14 5.26 -2.35
C ALA A 371 22.60 3.86 -2.69
N PHE A 372 21.29 3.73 -2.88
CA PHE A 372 20.71 2.48 -3.41
C PHE A 372 21.14 2.21 -4.86
N GLU A 373 21.20 3.25 -5.72
CA GLU A 373 21.65 3.11 -7.12
C GLU A 373 23.11 2.69 -7.23
N GLU A 374 23.93 3.08 -6.25
CA GLU A 374 25.34 2.71 -6.17
C GLU A 374 25.59 1.32 -5.58
N ALA A 375 24.59 0.74 -4.93
CA ALA A 375 24.69 -0.52 -4.23
C ALA A 375 24.82 -1.70 -5.22
N THR A 376 25.83 -2.54 -5.02
CA THR A 376 25.94 -3.83 -5.69
C THR A 376 25.53 -4.92 -4.72
N PRO A 377 24.49 -5.73 -5.04
CA PRO A 377 24.01 -6.75 -4.11
C PRO A 377 25.02 -7.88 -3.92
N ILE A 378 25.20 -8.30 -2.69
CA ILE A 378 25.95 -9.49 -2.30
C ILE A 378 24.92 -10.59 -2.05
N TYR A 379 25.02 -11.69 -2.78
CA TYR A 379 24.06 -12.77 -2.72
C TYR A 379 24.60 -13.99 -1.96
N GLU A 380 23.73 -14.58 -1.19
CA GLU A 380 23.80 -15.97 -0.75
C GLU A 380 22.94 -16.81 -1.71
N THR A 381 23.49 -17.90 -2.24
CA THR A 381 22.76 -18.84 -3.08
C THR A 381 22.29 -20.02 -2.22
N VAL A 382 21.01 -20.35 -2.35
CA VAL A 382 20.38 -21.49 -1.65
C VAL A 382 19.71 -22.42 -2.67
N PRO A 383 19.55 -23.70 -2.36
CA PRO A 383 18.84 -24.62 -3.24
C PRO A 383 17.40 -24.19 -3.49
N GLY A 384 16.94 -24.27 -4.73
CA GLY A 384 15.53 -24.19 -5.08
C GLY A 384 14.84 -25.55 -4.96
N TRP A 385 13.66 -25.67 -5.56
CA TRP A 385 12.87 -26.91 -5.51
C TRP A 385 12.08 -27.10 -6.80
N SER A 386 11.83 -28.36 -7.16
CA SER A 386 11.06 -28.74 -8.34
C SER A 386 9.61 -29.11 -8.00
N GLU A 387 9.34 -29.40 -6.75
CA GLU A 387 8.01 -29.77 -6.26
C GLU A 387 7.08 -28.58 -6.27
N LYS A 388 5.79 -28.83 -6.42
CA LYS A 388 4.78 -27.77 -6.36
C LYS A 388 4.48 -27.38 -4.92
N THR A 389 4.64 -26.10 -4.60
CA THR A 389 4.17 -25.51 -3.35
C THR A 389 2.80 -24.84 -3.52
N TYR A 390 2.37 -24.60 -4.77
CA TYR A 390 1.06 -24.02 -5.07
C TYR A 390 -0.08 -24.81 -4.40
N GLY A 391 -0.91 -24.08 -3.64
CA GLY A 391 -2.06 -24.65 -2.94
C GLY A 391 -1.74 -25.40 -1.65
N ALA A 392 -0.47 -25.42 -1.20
CA ALA A 392 -0.11 -26.03 0.08
C ALA A 392 -0.77 -25.28 1.25
N THR A 393 -1.33 -26.03 2.19
CA THR A 393 -2.07 -25.52 3.35
C THR A 393 -1.44 -25.91 4.69
N SER A 394 -0.36 -26.70 4.67
CA SER A 394 0.42 -27.05 5.86
C SER A 394 1.92 -27.11 5.55
N LEU A 395 2.76 -26.95 6.59
CA LEU A 395 4.22 -26.97 6.44
C LEU A 395 4.75 -28.32 5.96
N GLU A 396 4.07 -29.41 6.30
CA GLU A 396 4.44 -30.76 5.91
C GLU A 396 4.32 -31.02 4.40
N GLN A 397 3.54 -30.19 3.71
CA GLN A 397 3.38 -30.23 2.24
C GLN A 397 4.50 -29.48 1.51
N LEU A 398 5.31 -28.69 2.24
CA LEU A 398 6.39 -27.94 1.63
C LEU A 398 7.66 -28.81 1.51
N PRO A 399 8.39 -28.72 0.36
CA PRO A 399 9.69 -29.39 0.23
C PRO A 399 10.70 -28.78 1.22
N LYS A 400 11.68 -29.60 1.59
CA LYS A 400 12.71 -29.18 2.56
C LYS A 400 13.41 -27.88 2.15
N ALA A 401 13.74 -27.73 0.87
CA ALA A 401 14.40 -26.51 0.37
C ALA A 401 13.54 -25.25 0.56
N ALA A 402 12.21 -25.35 0.39
CA ALA A 402 11.31 -24.23 0.66
C ALA A 402 11.26 -23.88 2.17
N LEU A 403 11.24 -24.90 3.05
CA LEU A 403 11.33 -24.69 4.50
C LEU A 403 12.66 -24.07 4.91
N ASP A 404 13.78 -24.53 4.32
CA ASP A 404 15.11 -23.97 4.56
C ASP A 404 15.19 -22.50 4.07
N TYR A 405 14.57 -22.17 2.92
CA TYR A 405 14.47 -20.79 2.42
C TYR A 405 13.69 -19.88 3.38
N ILE A 406 12.52 -20.33 3.85
CA ILE A 406 11.70 -19.60 4.84
C ILE A 406 12.51 -19.35 6.11
N LYS A 407 13.13 -20.40 6.65
CA LYS A 407 13.98 -20.30 7.84
C LYS A 407 15.14 -19.33 7.64
N ARG A 408 15.77 -19.35 6.46
CA ARG A 408 16.87 -18.44 6.16
C ARG A 408 16.44 -16.97 6.14
N ILE A 409 15.24 -16.68 5.63
CA ILE A 409 14.66 -15.32 5.69
C ILE A 409 14.44 -14.90 7.15
N GLU A 410 13.88 -15.79 8.00
CA GLU A 410 13.68 -15.52 9.44
C GLU A 410 15.03 -15.20 10.13
N GLU A 411 16.06 -15.98 9.87
CA GLU A 411 17.41 -15.76 10.42
C GLU A 411 18.02 -14.42 9.98
N LEU A 412 17.89 -14.07 8.69
CA LEU A 412 18.46 -12.85 8.12
C LEU A 412 17.74 -11.58 8.56
N THR A 413 16.45 -11.66 8.81
CA THR A 413 15.62 -10.51 9.20
C THR A 413 15.41 -10.37 10.70
N GLY A 414 15.62 -11.46 11.45
CA GLY A 414 15.38 -11.52 12.89
C GLY A 414 13.91 -11.54 13.30
N VAL A 415 12.98 -11.79 12.35
CA VAL A 415 11.53 -11.77 12.57
C VAL A 415 10.91 -13.07 12.06
N PRO A 416 9.99 -13.72 12.80
CA PRO A 416 9.35 -14.95 12.37
C PRO A 416 8.41 -14.73 11.17
N ILE A 417 8.27 -15.76 10.34
CA ILE A 417 7.24 -15.84 9.31
C ILE A 417 6.04 -16.59 9.91
N ASP A 418 5.00 -15.84 10.24
CA ASP A 418 3.82 -16.35 10.94
C ASP A 418 2.72 -16.80 10.00
N ILE A 419 2.72 -16.27 8.77
CA ILE A 419 1.76 -16.61 7.72
C ILE A 419 2.51 -16.88 6.41
N ILE A 420 2.12 -17.94 5.68
CA ILE A 420 2.69 -18.29 4.39
C ILE A 420 1.55 -18.44 3.38
N SER A 421 1.63 -17.73 2.27
CA SER A 421 0.65 -17.77 1.19
C SER A 421 1.27 -18.43 -0.04
N THR A 422 0.61 -19.49 -0.53
CA THR A 422 1.06 -20.39 -1.60
C THR A 422 0.17 -20.37 -2.84
N GLY A 423 -0.65 -19.33 -2.98
CA GLY A 423 -1.53 -19.13 -4.14
C GLY A 423 -2.46 -17.94 -3.96
N PRO A 424 -3.30 -17.65 -4.96
CA PRO A 424 -4.19 -16.47 -4.95
C PRO A 424 -5.43 -16.62 -4.07
N ASP A 425 -5.92 -17.87 -3.85
CA ASP A 425 -7.11 -18.12 -3.04
C ASP A 425 -6.80 -17.96 -1.54
N ARG A 426 -7.78 -17.49 -0.77
CA ARG A 426 -7.64 -17.29 0.68
C ARG A 426 -7.32 -18.58 1.44
N ASN A 427 -7.84 -19.72 0.96
CA ASN A 427 -7.61 -21.03 1.58
C ASN A 427 -6.20 -21.57 1.32
N GLU A 428 -5.48 -21.03 0.34
CA GLU A 428 -4.09 -21.37 0.01
C GLU A 428 -3.13 -20.59 0.90
N THR A 429 -3.35 -20.69 2.23
CA THR A 429 -2.62 -19.93 3.25
C THR A 429 -2.42 -20.78 4.51
N MET A 430 -1.21 -20.79 5.02
CA MET A 430 -0.84 -21.42 6.29
C MET A 430 -0.68 -20.34 7.36
N ILE A 431 -1.33 -20.49 8.50
CA ILE A 431 -1.20 -19.61 9.67
C ILE A 431 -0.50 -20.36 10.78
N LYS A 432 0.76 -20.02 11.06
CA LYS A 432 1.54 -20.54 12.20
C LYS A 432 1.16 -19.81 13.49
N VAL A 433 1.07 -18.49 13.41
CA VAL A 433 0.65 -17.61 14.52
C VAL A 433 -0.40 -16.64 13.99
N HIS A 434 -1.55 -16.61 14.66
CA HIS A 434 -2.64 -15.72 14.25
C HIS A 434 -2.47 -14.35 14.91
N PRO A 435 -2.35 -13.22 14.14
CA PRO A 435 -2.04 -11.89 14.67
C PRO A 435 -2.99 -11.37 15.75
N PHE A 436 -4.25 -11.77 15.72
CA PHE A 436 -5.25 -11.37 16.72
C PHE A 436 -5.24 -12.24 18.00
N ASN A 437 -4.43 -13.29 18.04
CA ASN A 437 -4.39 -14.24 19.17
C ASN A 437 -3.01 -14.34 19.80
N SER A 438 -2.06 -13.49 19.37
CA SER A 438 -0.66 -13.47 19.82
C SER A 438 -0.41 -12.49 20.99
#